data_ecc5a91353c4ed8aeb31aba93f283421
#
_entry.id   ecc5a91353c4ed8aeb31aba93f283421
#
_cell.length_a   1.000
_cell.length_b   1.000
_cell.length_c   1.000
_cell.angle_alpha   90.00
_cell.angle_beta   90.00
_cell.angle_gamma   90.00
#
_symmetry.space_group_name_H-M   'P 1'
#
loop_
_entity.id
_entity.type
_entity.pdbx_description
1 polymer ?
#
loop_
_entity_poly.entity_id
_entity_poly.type
_entity_poly.pdbx_seq_one_letter_code
_entity_poly.pdbx_strand_id
1 'polypeptide(L)'
;LSKEGGDTITRGRKTTEDGKTQPGALRALLALPLSRIDAPTVRAFLKDDAAKRPTQAALAFRLLRGFLNWCADRPEYQGQIHADACAGRIARDELPKRQAKQDALEREMLRPWFEQVRAIANPVQAAYLQVALLTGARREEVAEMRWTDVDFRWKKIIIRDKVEGERTIPLTPYVAGLLRDLKRRNDTPPAEWRILHGKRIKNDLDAWEPSPWVFASKTAASGYLQEPRIAHNRALRDAGLPNITIHGLRRSFGSLSEWCEVPAGIVAQIQGHKPSATAEKHYRVRPIDLLRQWHSKIEAWILDQAGIELPTEQEAAPALRVVA
;
A
#
# COMPACT_ATOMS: atom_id res chain seq x y z
N LEU A 1 -13.44 -14.73 -8.44
CA LEU A 1 -12.97 -16.03 -8.96
C LEU A 1 -14.06 -16.87 -9.65
N SER A 2 -15.33 -16.64 -9.33
CA SER A 2 -16.51 -17.37 -9.84
C SER A 2 -17.18 -16.73 -11.06
N LYS A 3 -16.80 -15.52 -11.47
CA LYS A 3 -17.45 -14.77 -12.56
C LYS A 3 -17.28 -15.46 -13.90
N GLU A 4 -18.34 -15.41 -14.72
CA GLU A 4 -18.26 -15.73 -16.13
C GLU A 4 -17.38 -14.72 -16.86
N GLY A 5 -16.70 -15.17 -17.91
CA GLY A 5 -16.10 -14.27 -18.88
C GLY A 5 -17.21 -13.54 -19.65
N GLY A 6 -16.97 -12.38 -20.21
CA GLY A 6 -17.97 -11.64 -20.96
C GLY A 6 -17.38 -10.46 -21.72
N ASP A 7 -18.20 -9.81 -22.50
CA ASP A 7 -17.82 -8.71 -23.38
C ASP A 7 -17.53 -7.40 -22.63
N THR A 8 -17.86 -7.33 -21.33
CA THR A 8 -17.62 -6.14 -20.52
C THR A 8 -16.15 -6.04 -20.13
N ILE A 9 -15.44 -5.09 -20.69
CA ILE A 9 -14.06 -4.77 -20.31
C ILE A 9 -14.08 -4.10 -18.94
N THR A 10 -13.68 -4.83 -17.90
CA THR A 10 -13.44 -4.26 -16.58
C THR A 10 -11.99 -3.80 -16.52
N ARG A 11 -11.76 -2.51 -16.19
CA ARG A 11 -10.42 -1.91 -16.10
C ARG A 11 -9.49 -2.80 -15.25
N GLY A 12 -8.35 -3.20 -15.81
CA GLY A 12 -7.36 -4.06 -15.15
C GLY A 12 -7.57 -5.58 -15.28
N ARG A 13 -8.61 -6.06 -15.95
CA ARG A 13 -8.73 -7.47 -16.33
C ARG A 13 -8.03 -7.74 -17.67
N LYS A 14 -7.29 -8.86 -17.73
CA LYS A 14 -6.76 -9.35 -19.01
C LYS A 14 -7.93 -9.80 -19.89
N THR A 15 -7.93 -9.36 -21.13
CA THR A 15 -8.82 -9.85 -22.18
C THR A 15 -8.23 -11.10 -22.83
N THR A 16 -9.08 -11.97 -23.36
CA THR A 16 -8.69 -13.03 -24.28
C THR A 16 -8.38 -12.44 -25.65
N GLU A 17 -7.85 -13.23 -26.58
CA GLU A 17 -7.59 -12.83 -27.98
C GLU A 17 -8.86 -12.29 -28.65
N ASP A 18 -10.03 -12.80 -28.30
CA ASP A 18 -11.35 -12.33 -28.76
C ASP A 18 -11.86 -11.05 -28.07
N GLY A 19 -11.05 -10.36 -27.28
CA GLY A 19 -11.45 -9.15 -26.57
C GLY A 19 -12.34 -9.36 -25.35
N LYS A 20 -12.65 -10.62 -24.98
CA LYS A 20 -13.49 -10.97 -23.83
C LYS A 20 -12.71 -11.05 -22.54
N THR A 21 -13.37 -10.78 -21.42
CA THR A 21 -12.75 -10.97 -20.10
C THR A 21 -12.66 -12.46 -19.77
N GLN A 22 -11.50 -12.90 -19.27
CA GLN A 22 -11.31 -14.30 -18.87
C GLN A 22 -12.27 -14.71 -17.74
N PRO A 23 -12.83 -15.92 -17.76
CA PRO A 23 -13.64 -16.44 -16.66
C PRO A 23 -12.81 -16.53 -15.37
N GLY A 24 -13.51 -16.48 -14.24
CA GLY A 24 -12.90 -16.64 -12.92
C GLY A 24 -12.27 -18.03 -12.75
N ALA A 25 -11.20 -18.13 -11.96
CA ALA A 25 -10.44 -19.37 -11.79
C ALA A 25 -11.28 -20.56 -11.31
N LEU A 26 -12.28 -20.34 -10.46
CA LEU A 26 -13.15 -21.42 -9.96
C LEU A 26 -14.33 -21.75 -10.89
N ARG A 27 -14.50 -21.01 -12.00
CA ARG A 27 -15.69 -21.19 -12.86
C ARG A 27 -15.87 -22.62 -13.36
N ALA A 28 -14.77 -23.28 -13.75
CA ALA A 28 -14.81 -24.65 -14.23
C ALA A 28 -15.32 -25.65 -13.18
N LEU A 29 -15.07 -25.40 -11.90
CA LEU A 29 -15.47 -26.28 -10.80
C LEU A 29 -16.89 -26.01 -10.32
N LEU A 30 -17.43 -24.80 -10.54
CA LEU A 30 -18.77 -24.42 -10.07
C LEU A 30 -19.91 -25.17 -10.77
N ALA A 31 -19.65 -25.75 -11.93
CA ALA A 31 -20.64 -26.56 -12.66
C ALA A 31 -20.69 -28.02 -12.15
N LEU A 32 -19.77 -28.41 -11.29
CA LEU A 32 -19.67 -29.77 -10.78
C LEU A 32 -20.40 -29.90 -9.44
N PRO A 33 -21.11 -31.03 -9.20
CA PRO A 33 -21.61 -31.35 -7.86
C PRO A 33 -20.44 -31.60 -6.92
N LEU A 34 -20.63 -31.35 -5.60
CA LEU A 34 -19.56 -31.48 -4.58
C LEU A 34 -18.91 -32.86 -4.60
N SER A 35 -19.69 -33.90 -4.81
CA SER A 35 -19.21 -35.29 -4.90
C SER A 35 -18.30 -35.58 -6.09
N ARG A 36 -18.16 -34.68 -7.04
CA ARG A 36 -17.26 -34.78 -8.19
C ARG A 36 -16.00 -33.91 -8.02
N ILE A 37 -15.90 -33.16 -6.93
CA ILE A 37 -14.72 -32.37 -6.60
C ILE A 37 -13.76 -33.22 -5.75
N ASP A 38 -13.11 -34.14 -6.41
CA ASP A 38 -12.11 -35.06 -5.84
C ASP A 38 -10.66 -34.58 -6.09
N ALA A 39 -9.67 -35.29 -5.54
CA ALA A 39 -8.27 -34.93 -5.70
C ALA A 39 -7.80 -34.92 -7.17
N PRO A 40 -8.16 -35.88 -8.04
CA PRO A 40 -7.86 -35.82 -9.48
C PRO A 40 -8.42 -34.57 -10.16
N THR A 41 -9.70 -34.24 -9.91
CA THR A 41 -10.37 -33.08 -10.48
C THR A 41 -9.68 -31.77 -10.06
N VAL A 42 -9.34 -31.63 -8.78
CA VAL A 42 -8.62 -30.44 -8.27
C VAL A 42 -7.21 -30.36 -8.86
N ARG A 43 -6.53 -31.49 -9.01
CA ARG A 43 -5.18 -31.55 -9.62
C ARG A 43 -5.22 -31.11 -11.08
N ALA A 44 -6.17 -31.64 -11.87
CA ALA A 44 -6.35 -31.24 -13.28
C ALA A 44 -6.64 -29.76 -13.42
N PHE A 45 -7.55 -29.21 -12.59
CA PHE A 45 -7.85 -27.79 -12.51
C PHE A 45 -6.59 -26.93 -12.21
N LEU A 46 -5.81 -27.32 -11.20
CA LEU A 46 -4.62 -26.56 -10.83
C LEU A 46 -3.56 -26.61 -11.92
N LYS A 47 -3.32 -27.75 -12.53
CA LYS A 47 -2.34 -27.93 -13.61
C LYS A 47 -2.64 -26.99 -14.80
N ASP A 48 -3.91 -26.90 -15.23
CA ASP A 48 -4.31 -26.01 -16.33
C ASP A 48 -4.28 -24.53 -15.93
N ASP A 49 -4.83 -24.18 -14.76
CA ASP A 49 -4.98 -22.79 -14.34
C ASP A 49 -3.65 -22.19 -13.83
N ALA A 50 -2.75 -22.99 -13.20
CA ALA A 50 -1.47 -22.52 -12.74
C ALA A 50 -0.52 -22.17 -13.88
N ALA A 51 -0.58 -22.85 -15.01
CA ALA A 51 0.20 -22.50 -16.20
C ALA A 51 -0.15 -21.11 -16.74
N LYS A 52 -1.44 -20.71 -16.65
CA LYS A 52 -1.96 -19.44 -17.20
C LYS A 52 -1.91 -18.29 -16.18
N ARG A 53 -2.27 -18.56 -14.92
CA ARG A 53 -2.44 -17.55 -13.85
C ARG A 53 -2.14 -18.10 -12.45
N PRO A 54 -0.85 -18.39 -12.16
CA PRO A 54 -0.42 -19.10 -10.96
C PRO A 54 -0.87 -18.46 -9.64
N THR A 55 -0.88 -17.13 -9.55
CA THR A 55 -1.33 -16.42 -8.33
C THR A 55 -2.82 -16.58 -8.08
N GLN A 56 -3.64 -16.56 -9.14
CA GLN A 56 -5.09 -16.74 -9.02
C GLN A 56 -5.43 -18.20 -8.74
N ALA A 57 -4.74 -19.16 -9.36
CA ALA A 57 -4.88 -20.58 -9.08
C ALA A 57 -4.59 -20.90 -7.62
N ALA A 58 -3.49 -20.35 -7.07
CA ALA A 58 -3.15 -20.50 -5.65
C ALA A 58 -4.19 -19.89 -4.71
N LEU A 59 -4.79 -18.76 -5.08
CA LEU A 59 -5.88 -18.15 -4.30
C LEU A 59 -7.15 -19.03 -4.39
N ALA A 60 -7.49 -19.47 -5.60
CA ALA A 60 -8.65 -20.31 -5.85
C ALA A 60 -8.56 -21.62 -5.05
N PHE A 61 -7.41 -22.27 -5.05
CA PHE A 61 -7.17 -23.47 -4.25
C PHE A 61 -7.38 -23.23 -2.74
N ARG A 62 -6.87 -22.14 -2.20
CA ARG A 62 -7.05 -21.81 -0.76
C ARG A 62 -8.52 -21.59 -0.41
N LEU A 63 -9.25 -20.89 -1.26
CA LEU A 63 -10.68 -20.63 -1.05
C LEU A 63 -11.50 -21.91 -1.19
N LEU A 64 -11.19 -22.73 -2.21
CA LEU A 64 -11.83 -24.04 -2.38
C LEU A 64 -11.61 -24.93 -1.18
N ARG A 65 -10.34 -25.02 -0.69
CA ARG A 65 -10.01 -25.79 0.51
C ARG A 65 -10.78 -25.30 1.74
N GLY A 66 -10.83 -23.97 1.95
CA GLY A 66 -11.60 -23.39 3.05
C GLY A 66 -13.09 -23.71 2.95
N PHE A 67 -13.65 -23.66 1.75
CA PHE A 67 -15.05 -24.02 1.49
C PHE A 67 -15.33 -25.51 1.72
N LEU A 68 -14.50 -26.41 1.20
CA LEU A 68 -14.68 -27.85 1.41
C LEU A 68 -14.52 -28.24 2.89
N ASN A 69 -13.58 -27.64 3.62
CA ASN A 69 -13.46 -27.83 5.07
C ASN A 69 -14.75 -27.36 5.79
N TRP A 70 -15.24 -26.18 5.41
CA TRP A 70 -16.50 -25.65 5.95
C TRP A 70 -17.70 -26.59 5.69
N CYS A 71 -17.78 -27.20 4.49
CA CYS A 71 -18.80 -28.19 4.17
C CYS A 71 -18.62 -29.48 4.99
N ALA A 72 -17.38 -29.94 5.19
CA ALA A 72 -17.09 -31.17 5.93
C ALA A 72 -17.56 -31.13 7.40
N ASP A 73 -17.60 -29.92 7.99
CA ASP A 73 -18.08 -29.69 9.36
C ASP A 73 -19.62 -29.66 9.47
N ARG A 74 -20.36 -29.90 8.35
CA ARG A 74 -21.83 -29.78 8.32
C ARG A 74 -22.52 -31.07 7.93
N PRO A 75 -23.58 -31.47 8.70
CA PRO A 75 -24.32 -32.71 8.45
C PRO A 75 -24.94 -32.78 7.05
N GLU A 76 -25.37 -31.63 6.49
CA GLU A 76 -26.04 -31.54 5.19
C GLU A 76 -25.17 -31.99 4.01
N TYR A 77 -23.85 -31.92 4.19
CA TYR A 77 -22.84 -32.24 3.17
C TYR A 77 -22.12 -33.56 3.44
N GLN A 78 -22.48 -34.28 4.50
CA GLN A 78 -21.87 -35.58 4.82
C GLN A 78 -21.97 -36.55 3.66
N GLY A 79 -20.89 -37.25 3.34
CA GLY A 79 -20.79 -38.16 2.21
C GLY A 79 -20.64 -37.53 0.82
N GLN A 80 -20.72 -36.19 0.74
CA GLN A 80 -20.53 -35.47 -0.52
C GLN A 80 -19.13 -34.87 -0.65
N ILE A 81 -18.37 -34.86 0.40
CA ILE A 81 -17.05 -34.20 0.44
C ILE A 81 -15.93 -35.23 0.46
N HIS A 82 -14.99 -35.10 -0.47
CA HIS A 82 -13.76 -35.86 -0.45
C HIS A 82 -12.72 -35.16 0.43
N ALA A 83 -12.36 -35.76 1.55
CA ALA A 83 -11.45 -35.17 2.55
C ALA A 83 -10.04 -34.84 1.98
N ASP A 84 -9.60 -35.54 0.96
CA ASP A 84 -8.32 -35.36 0.30
C ASP A 84 -8.36 -34.46 -0.94
N ALA A 85 -9.54 -33.99 -1.36
CA ALA A 85 -9.73 -33.17 -2.57
C ALA A 85 -8.79 -31.97 -2.64
N CYS A 86 -8.53 -31.32 -1.50
CA CYS A 86 -7.59 -30.20 -1.38
C CYS A 86 -6.42 -30.51 -0.44
N ALA A 87 -5.88 -31.73 -0.50
CA ALA A 87 -4.70 -32.10 0.28
C ALA A 87 -3.49 -31.18 -0.02
N GLY A 88 -2.72 -30.84 1.01
CA GLY A 88 -1.59 -29.89 0.88
C GLY A 88 -0.53 -30.34 -0.14
N ARG A 89 -0.39 -31.64 -0.37
CA ARG A 89 0.50 -32.20 -1.40
C ARG A 89 0.13 -31.72 -2.81
N ILE A 90 -1.19 -31.61 -3.13
CA ILE A 90 -1.65 -31.16 -4.45
C ILE A 90 -1.14 -29.76 -4.76
N ALA A 91 -1.28 -28.82 -3.80
CA ALA A 91 -0.76 -27.48 -3.97
C ALA A 91 0.77 -27.42 -4.10
N ARG A 92 1.49 -28.30 -3.40
CA ARG A 92 2.94 -28.38 -3.45
C ARG A 92 3.43 -28.88 -4.81
N ASP A 93 2.72 -29.82 -5.40
CA ASP A 93 3.08 -30.46 -6.67
C ASP A 93 2.72 -29.58 -7.87
N GLU A 94 1.53 -28.96 -7.84
CA GLU A 94 0.93 -28.28 -9.03
C GLU A 94 1.13 -26.74 -9.02
N LEU A 95 1.39 -26.13 -7.88
CA LEU A 95 1.58 -24.69 -7.81
C LEU A 95 3.06 -24.30 -7.76
N PRO A 96 3.47 -23.29 -8.53
CA PRO A 96 4.84 -22.80 -8.44
C PRO A 96 5.15 -22.25 -7.05
N LYS A 97 6.36 -22.48 -6.57
CA LYS A 97 6.84 -21.91 -5.30
C LYS A 97 6.78 -20.38 -5.38
N ARG A 98 6.22 -19.77 -4.35
CA ARG A 98 6.22 -18.29 -4.23
C ARG A 98 7.66 -17.81 -4.06
N GLN A 99 8.09 -16.97 -4.97
CA GLN A 99 9.31 -16.21 -4.78
C GLN A 99 9.02 -14.93 -4.02
N ALA A 100 9.86 -14.59 -3.05
CA ALA A 100 9.81 -13.30 -2.39
C ALA A 100 10.13 -12.21 -3.43
N LYS A 101 9.35 -11.14 -3.46
CA LYS A 101 9.66 -10.00 -4.31
C LYS A 101 10.82 -9.22 -3.69
N GLN A 102 11.80 -8.91 -4.50
CA GLN A 102 12.98 -8.12 -4.13
C GLN A 102 12.91 -6.69 -4.69
N ASP A 103 11.69 -6.19 -5.02
CA ASP A 103 11.48 -4.85 -5.53
C ASP A 103 11.58 -3.81 -4.40
N ALA A 104 12.80 -3.46 -4.03
CA ALA A 104 13.14 -2.41 -3.08
C ALA A 104 14.13 -1.42 -3.71
N LEU A 105 14.11 -0.17 -3.25
CA LEU A 105 15.16 0.80 -3.58
C LEU A 105 16.44 0.42 -2.88
N GLU A 106 17.53 0.43 -3.60
CA GLU A 106 18.89 0.37 -3.08
C GLU A 106 19.43 1.77 -2.85
N ARG A 107 20.54 1.90 -2.13
CA ARG A 107 21.14 3.18 -1.77
C ARG A 107 21.38 4.07 -3.00
N GLU A 108 21.95 3.52 -4.06
CA GLU A 108 22.31 4.21 -5.29
C GLU A 108 21.08 4.68 -6.09
N MET A 109 19.93 4.09 -5.85
CA MET A 109 18.66 4.44 -6.49
C MET A 109 17.96 5.63 -5.83
N LEU A 110 18.34 6.01 -4.60
CA LEU A 110 17.63 7.03 -3.83
C LEU A 110 17.67 8.39 -4.52
N ARG A 111 18.83 8.85 -4.95
CA ARG A 111 18.98 10.16 -5.57
C ARG A 111 18.15 10.30 -6.86
N PRO A 112 18.29 9.45 -7.89
CA PRO A 112 17.47 9.55 -9.08
C PRO A 112 15.97 9.34 -8.81
N TRP A 113 15.62 8.50 -7.84
CA TRP A 113 14.23 8.32 -7.44
C TRP A 113 13.62 9.59 -6.86
N PHE A 114 14.29 10.24 -5.90
CA PHE A 114 13.79 11.47 -5.30
C PHE A 114 13.71 12.62 -6.30
N GLU A 115 14.69 12.77 -7.19
CA GLU A 115 14.70 13.77 -8.25
C GLU A 115 13.42 13.69 -9.10
N GLN A 116 13.08 12.50 -9.58
CA GLN A 116 11.90 12.29 -10.41
C GLN A 116 10.58 12.33 -9.64
N VAL A 117 10.55 11.81 -8.42
CA VAL A 117 9.32 11.85 -7.59
C VAL A 117 8.99 13.29 -7.19
N ARG A 118 9.98 14.11 -6.85
CA ARG A 118 9.78 15.53 -6.52
C ARG A 118 9.36 16.36 -7.74
N ALA A 119 9.73 15.93 -8.95
CA ALA A 119 9.32 16.55 -10.20
C ALA A 119 7.88 16.21 -10.64
N ILE A 120 7.17 15.30 -9.94
CA ILE A 120 5.77 14.99 -10.23
C ILE A 120 4.92 16.25 -10.06
N ALA A 121 4.22 16.66 -11.12
CA ALA A 121 3.43 17.90 -11.14
C ALA A 121 2.31 17.95 -10.09
N ASN A 122 1.75 16.80 -9.69
CA ASN A 122 0.77 16.73 -8.62
C ASN A 122 1.48 16.59 -7.26
N PRO A 123 1.47 17.66 -6.42
CA PRO A 123 2.19 17.66 -5.14
C PRO A 123 1.65 16.64 -4.14
N VAL A 124 0.36 16.27 -4.23
CA VAL A 124 -0.23 15.23 -3.38
C VAL A 124 0.36 13.86 -3.71
N GLN A 125 0.54 13.55 -5.00
CA GLN A 125 1.16 12.29 -5.44
C GLN A 125 2.64 12.24 -5.09
N ALA A 126 3.37 13.36 -5.28
CA ALA A 126 4.78 13.46 -4.93
C ALA A 126 5.01 13.26 -3.43
N ALA A 127 4.23 13.93 -2.59
CA ALA A 127 4.31 13.79 -1.14
C ALA A 127 3.90 12.38 -0.66
N TYR A 128 2.84 11.81 -1.23
CA TYR A 128 2.40 10.45 -0.92
C TYR A 128 3.53 9.42 -1.08
N LEU A 129 4.25 9.45 -2.20
CA LEU A 129 5.32 8.50 -2.48
C LEU A 129 6.48 8.66 -1.50
N GLN A 130 6.86 9.90 -1.18
CA GLN A 130 7.92 10.19 -0.22
C GLN A 130 7.52 9.76 1.20
N VAL A 131 6.29 10.05 1.63
CA VAL A 131 5.77 9.62 2.93
C VAL A 131 5.68 8.09 3.01
N ALA A 132 5.25 7.41 1.94
CA ALA A 132 5.21 5.94 1.88
C ALA A 132 6.60 5.32 2.05
N LEU A 133 7.64 5.90 1.43
CA LEU A 133 9.03 5.47 1.61
C LEU A 133 9.51 5.75 3.04
N LEU A 134 9.38 6.99 3.51
CA LEU A 134 10.00 7.47 4.75
C LEU A 134 9.30 6.99 6.03
N THR A 135 8.06 6.50 5.95
CA THR A 135 7.35 5.91 7.09
C THR A 135 7.32 4.38 7.05
N GLY A 136 7.58 3.78 5.90
CA GLY A 136 7.40 2.35 5.69
C GLY A 136 5.97 1.87 5.95
N ALA A 137 4.98 2.75 5.96
CA ALA A 137 3.58 2.42 6.16
C ALA A 137 2.99 1.64 4.97
N ARG A 138 1.90 0.91 5.18
CA ARG A 138 1.20 0.22 4.09
C ARG A 138 0.53 1.24 3.16
N ARG A 139 0.39 0.90 1.89
CA ARG A 139 -0.22 1.74 0.87
C ARG A 139 -1.55 2.37 1.31
N GLU A 140 -2.44 1.57 1.86
CA GLU A 140 -3.76 2.00 2.28
C GLU A 140 -3.71 2.85 3.56
N GLU A 141 -2.80 2.54 4.47
CA GLU A 141 -2.56 3.32 5.69
C GLU A 141 -2.13 4.76 5.36
N VAL A 142 -1.26 4.94 4.35
CA VAL A 142 -0.87 6.27 3.87
C VAL A 142 -2.04 6.95 3.16
N ALA A 143 -2.75 6.23 2.28
CA ALA A 143 -3.85 6.79 1.49
C ALA A 143 -5.01 7.29 2.35
N GLU A 144 -5.36 6.57 3.41
CA GLU A 144 -6.49 6.85 4.31
C GLU A 144 -6.11 7.75 5.50
N MET A 145 -4.90 8.36 5.49
CA MET A 145 -4.46 9.29 6.54
C MET A 145 -5.31 10.56 6.56
N ARG A 146 -5.78 10.95 7.74
CA ARG A 146 -6.55 12.17 7.98
C ARG A 146 -5.71 13.24 8.65
N TRP A 147 -6.10 14.49 8.53
CA TRP A 147 -5.43 15.58 9.26
C TRP A 147 -5.54 15.42 10.78
N THR A 148 -6.58 14.79 11.28
CA THR A 148 -6.74 14.46 12.70
C THR A 148 -5.73 13.42 13.21
N ASP A 149 -5.10 12.67 12.31
CA ASP A 149 -4.09 11.67 12.65
C ASP A 149 -2.68 12.27 12.73
N VAL A 150 -2.49 13.54 12.29
CA VAL A 150 -1.20 14.22 12.25
C VAL A 150 -1.10 15.26 13.37
N ASP A 151 -0.28 15.00 14.35
CA ASP A 151 -0.03 15.90 15.47
C ASP A 151 1.32 16.60 15.30
N PHE A 152 1.27 17.84 14.78
CA PHE A 152 2.47 18.66 14.57
C PHE A 152 3.10 19.17 15.87
N ARG A 153 2.30 19.30 16.95
CA ARG A 153 2.78 19.77 18.26
C ARG A 153 3.63 18.71 18.94
N TRP A 154 3.09 17.49 19.03
CA TRP A 154 3.77 16.37 19.67
C TRP A 154 4.61 15.54 18.72
N LYS A 155 4.72 15.98 17.44
CA LYS A 155 5.53 15.35 16.39
C LYS A 155 5.25 13.85 16.28
N LYS A 156 3.99 13.49 16.08
CA LYS A 156 3.54 12.08 15.94
C LYS A 156 2.46 11.92 14.87
N ILE A 157 2.35 10.72 14.33
CA ILE A 157 1.31 10.31 13.38
C ILE A 157 0.64 9.06 13.91
N ILE A 158 -0.68 9.03 13.88
CA ILE A 158 -1.49 7.84 14.14
C ILE A 158 -1.70 7.14 12.81
N ILE A 159 -1.24 5.91 12.70
CA ILE A 159 -1.44 5.05 11.54
C ILE A 159 -2.55 4.05 11.86
N ARG A 160 -3.65 4.10 11.12
CA ARG A 160 -4.81 3.22 11.31
C ARG A 160 -4.69 1.98 10.44
N ASP A 161 -4.84 0.81 11.05
CA ASP A 161 -4.86 -0.50 10.38
C ASP A 161 -6.25 -1.13 10.54
N LYS A 162 -6.82 -1.62 9.44
CA LYS A 162 -8.17 -2.23 9.44
C LYS A 162 -8.27 -3.52 10.25
N VAL A 163 -7.13 -4.19 10.51
CA VAL A 163 -7.06 -5.51 11.16
C VAL A 163 -6.53 -5.40 12.57
N GLU A 164 -5.59 -4.49 12.81
CA GLU A 164 -4.80 -4.43 14.05
C GLU A 164 -5.10 -3.20 14.91
N GLY A 165 -6.04 -2.34 14.47
CA GLY A 165 -6.39 -1.11 15.16
C GLY A 165 -5.49 0.07 14.73
N GLU A 166 -4.78 0.68 15.68
CA GLU A 166 -3.93 1.84 15.37
C GLU A 166 -2.56 1.72 16.03
N ARG A 167 -1.58 2.38 15.44
CA ARG A 167 -0.26 2.58 16.02
C ARG A 167 0.20 4.02 15.88
N THR A 168 0.97 4.49 16.83
CA THR A 168 1.58 5.81 16.77
C THR A 168 3.03 5.68 16.33
N ILE A 169 3.42 6.46 15.31
CA ILE A 169 4.79 6.58 14.84
C ILE A 169 5.27 8.05 14.96
N PRO A 170 6.58 8.30 15.02
CA PRO A 170 7.11 9.66 15.01
C PRO A 170 6.81 10.38 13.69
N LEU A 171 6.44 11.64 13.77
CA LEU A 171 6.43 12.57 12.65
C LEU A 171 7.85 13.15 12.53
N THR A 172 8.60 12.66 11.55
CA THR A 172 9.99 13.06 11.30
C THR A 172 10.07 14.43 10.63
N PRO A 173 11.22 15.15 10.71
CA PRO A 173 11.32 16.54 10.27
C PRO A 173 10.95 16.78 8.80
N TYR A 174 11.47 15.98 7.88
CA TYR A 174 11.18 16.14 6.45
C TYR A 174 9.73 15.79 6.12
N VAL A 175 9.22 14.68 6.65
CA VAL A 175 7.79 14.30 6.50
C VAL A 175 6.91 15.42 7.07
N ALA A 176 7.26 16.01 8.21
CA ALA A 176 6.53 17.14 8.78
C ALA A 176 6.50 18.36 7.83
N GLY A 177 7.60 18.66 7.15
CA GLY A 177 7.68 19.70 6.12
C GLY A 177 6.71 19.43 4.97
N LEU A 178 6.75 18.23 4.38
CA LEU A 178 5.85 17.82 3.32
C LEU A 178 4.36 17.94 3.73
N LEU A 179 4.03 17.48 4.93
CA LEU A 179 2.65 17.53 5.42
C LEU A 179 2.20 18.95 5.74
N ARG A 180 3.06 19.84 6.24
CA ARG A 180 2.71 21.28 6.43
C ARG A 180 2.42 21.97 5.09
N ASP A 181 3.21 21.65 4.05
CA ASP A 181 2.97 22.20 2.71
C ASP A 181 1.65 21.72 2.12
N LEU A 182 1.32 20.44 2.29
CA LEU A 182 0.01 19.91 1.90
C LEU A 182 -1.12 20.55 2.72
N LYS A 183 -0.93 20.71 4.03
CA LYS A 183 -1.94 21.35 4.91
C LYS A 183 -2.23 22.77 4.48
N ARG A 184 -1.19 23.56 4.23
CA ARG A 184 -1.34 24.93 3.72
C ARG A 184 -2.14 24.97 2.42
N ARG A 185 -1.83 24.08 1.47
CA ARG A 185 -2.59 23.96 0.21
C ARG A 185 -4.02 23.51 0.43
N ASN A 186 -4.25 22.59 1.36
CA ASN A 186 -5.57 22.09 1.70
C ASN A 186 -6.45 23.18 2.34
N ASP A 187 -5.87 24.02 3.18
CA ASP A 187 -6.56 25.09 3.91
C ASP A 187 -6.69 26.39 3.10
N THR A 188 -6.08 26.46 1.91
CA THR A 188 -6.18 27.62 1.03
C THR A 188 -7.36 27.43 0.07
N PRO A 189 -8.36 28.33 0.11
CA PRO A 189 -9.46 28.31 -0.84
C PRO A 189 -8.96 28.39 -2.29
N PRO A 190 -9.66 27.80 -3.26
CA PRO A 190 -9.33 27.96 -4.66
C PRO A 190 -9.50 29.41 -5.10
N ALA A 191 -8.84 29.81 -6.18
CA ALA A 191 -9.06 31.12 -6.79
C ALA A 191 -10.55 31.30 -7.13
N GLU A 192 -11.06 32.55 -7.04
CA GLU A 192 -12.46 32.85 -7.34
C GLU A 192 -12.87 32.35 -8.73
N TRP A 193 -11.94 32.37 -9.68
CA TRP A 193 -12.17 31.94 -11.05
C TRP A 193 -11.21 30.84 -11.49
N ARG A 194 -11.71 29.91 -12.28
CA ARG A 194 -10.90 28.87 -12.95
C ARG A 194 -11.20 28.80 -14.43
N ILE A 195 -10.25 28.31 -15.21
CA ILE A 195 -10.46 28.02 -16.63
C ILE A 195 -10.76 26.51 -16.75
N LEU A 196 -11.91 26.19 -17.34
CA LEU A 196 -12.30 24.82 -17.64
C LEU A 196 -12.73 24.75 -19.12
N HIS A 197 -12.06 23.94 -19.92
CA HIS A 197 -12.31 23.83 -21.37
C HIS A 197 -12.32 25.20 -22.10
N GLY A 198 -11.38 26.10 -21.73
CA GLY A 198 -11.27 27.45 -22.30
C GLY A 198 -12.30 28.47 -21.79
N LYS A 199 -13.24 28.05 -20.94
CA LYS A 199 -14.24 28.96 -20.34
C LYS A 199 -13.84 29.33 -18.93
N ARG A 200 -14.02 30.63 -18.59
CA ARG A 200 -13.85 31.14 -17.24
C ARG A 200 -15.08 30.78 -16.40
N ILE A 201 -14.90 30.00 -15.33
CA ILE A 201 -15.95 29.54 -14.43
C ILE A 201 -15.66 30.04 -13.02
N LYS A 202 -16.68 30.63 -12.36
CA LYS A 202 -16.58 31.03 -10.97
C LYS A 202 -16.61 29.78 -10.05
N ASN A 203 -15.69 29.72 -9.09
CA ASN A 203 -15.72 28.71 -8.05
C ASN A 203 -16.73 29.16 -6.97
N ASP A 204 -17.46 28.19 -6.44
CA ASP A 204 -18.30 28.43 -5.26
C ASP A 204 -17.40 28.40 -4.01
N LEU A 205 -17.07 29.58 -3.50
CA LEU A 205 -16.22 29.72 -2.32
C LEU A 205 -17.01 29.53 -1.02
N ASP A 206 -18.33 29.75 -1.04
CA ASP A 206 -19.18 29.60 0.14
C ASP A 206 -19.41 28.12 0.48
N ALA A 207 -19.43 27.27 -0.54
CA ALA A 207 -19.52 25.81 -0.40
C ALA A 207 -18.13 25.10 -0.26
N TRP A 208 -17.03 25.89 -0.31
CA TRP A 208 -15.71 25.28 -0.21
C TRP A 208 -15.36 24.92 1.23
N GLU A 209 -14.93 23.67 1.41
CA GLU A 209 -14.39 23.17 2.67
C GLU A 209 -13.04 22.44 2.43
N PRO A 210 -12.08 22.58 3.38
CA PRO A 210 -10.84 21.82 3.30
C PRO A 210 -11.11 20.31 3.43
N SER A 211 -10.40 19.51 2.66
CA SER A 211 -10.53 18.06 2.73
C SER A 211 -10.10 17.52 4.09
N PRO A 212 -10.80 16.53 4.68
CA PRO A 212 -10.36 15.86 5.89
C PRO A 212 -9.13 14.94 5.66
N TRP A 213 -8.82 14.63 4.40
CA TRP A 213 -7.76 13.72 4.00
C TRP A 213 -6.45 14.44 3.73
N VAL A 214 -5.32 13.88 4.23
CA VAL A 214 -3.98 14.38 3.95
C VAL A 214 -3.67 14.28 2.45
N PHE A 215 -3.96 13.14 1.86
CA PHE A 215 -3.75 12.89 0.44
C PHE A 215 -5.08 12.98 -0.33
N ALA A 216 -5.66 14.16 -0.32
CA ALA A 216 -6.95 14.43 -0.96
C ALA A 216 -6.92 14.19 -2.47
N SER A 217 -8.05 13.70 -3.02
CA SER A 217 -8.26 13.53 -4.46
C SER A 217 -9.66 13.96 -4.84
N LYS A 218 -9.76 14.96 -5.73
CA LYS A 218 -11.03 15.45 -6.27
C LYS A 218 -11.67 14.50 -7.28
N THR A 219 -10.92 13.55 -7.82
CA THR A 219 -11.37 12.63 -8.87
C THR A 219 -11.73 11.23 -8.34
N ALA A 220 -11.30 10.89 -7.15
CA ALA A 220 -11.63 9.62 -6.53
C ALA A 220 -12.93 9.73 -5.74
N ALA A 221 -13.86 8.77 -5.91
CA ALA A 221 -15.11 8.70 -5.17
C ALA A 221 -14.91 8.61 -3.63
N SER A 222 -13.75 8.10 -3.18
CA SER A 222 -13.37 8.05 -1.77
C SER A 222 -12.95 9.40 -1.18
N GLY A 223 -12.74 10.44 -2.01
CA GLY A 223 -12.21 11.73 -1.61
C GLY A 223 -10.69 11.77 -1.36
N TYR A 224 -10.01 10.63 -1.38
CA TYR A 224 -8.55 10.53 -1.18
C TYR A 224 -7.86 9.76 -2.30
N LEU A 225 -6.55 9.98 -2.44
CA LEU A 225 -5.68 9.33 -3.40
C LEU A 225 -5.51 7.85 -3.03
N GLN A 226 -5.95 6.95 -3.91
CA GLN A 226 -5.85 5.51 -3.64
C GLN A 226 -4.47 4.94 -3.94
N GLU A 227 -3.96 5.16 -5.15
CA GLU A 227 -2.65 4.65 -5.55
C GLU A 227 -2.09 5.46 -6.74
N PRO A 228 -0.98 6.21 -6.56
CA PRO A 228 -0.36 6.98 -7.64
C PRO A 228 0.57 6.11 -8.52
N ARG A 229 0.16 4.88 -8.87
CA ARG A 229 0.99 3.92 -9.62
C ARG A 229 1.47 4.47 -10.96
N ILE A 230 0.60 5.16 -11.70
CA ILE A 230 0.95 5.70 -13.03
C ILE A 230 2.07 6.74 -12.90
N ALA A 231 1.94 7.67 -11.95
CA ALA A 231 2.95 8.70 -11.70
C ALA A 231 4.27 8.08 -11.20
N HIS A 232 4.19 7.10 -10.28
CA HIS A 232 5.36 6.40 -9.76
C HIS A 232 6.10 5.61 -10.86
N ASN A 233 5.37 4.84 -11.67
CA ASN A 233 5.97 4.07 -12.76
C ASN A 233 6.61 4.99 -13.83
N ARG A 234 6.04 6.18 -14.04
CA ARG A 234 6.65 7.19 -14.90
C ARG A 234 7.95 7.72 -14.30
N ALA A 235 7.94 8.11 -13.02
CA ALA A 235 9.12 8.59 -12.31
C ALA A 235 10.25 7.54 -12.32
N LEU A 236 9.94 6.25 -12.10
CA LEU A 236 10.92 5.16 -12.18
C LEU A 236 11.55 5.03 -13.58
N ARG A 237 10.74 5.10 -14.63
CA ARG A 237 11.27 5.06 -16.01
C ARG A 237 12.17 6.26 -16.33
N ASP A 238 11.70 7.45 -15.95
CA ASP A 238 12.43 8.70 -16.22
C ASP A 238 13.74 8.75 -15.41
N ALA A 239 13.79 8.04 -14.26
CA ALA A 239 14.99 7.81 -13.45
C ALA A 239 15.89 6.66 -13.96
N GLY A 240 15.48 5.88 -14.95
CA GLY A 240 16.20 4.68 -15.40
C GLY A 240 16.19 3.53 -14.38
N LEU A 241 15.23 3.50 -13.45
CA LEU A 241 15.17 2.54 -12.36
C LEU A 241 14.28 1.32 -12.69
N PRO A 242 14.52 0.17 -12.05
CA PRO A 242 13.68 -1.01 -12.20
C PRO A 242 12.27 -0.73 -11.66
N ASN A 243 11.32 -1.63 -12.01
CA ASN A 243 9.94 -1.50 -11.56
C ASN A 243 9.82 -1.83 -10.07
N ILE A 244 9.66 -0.80 -9.25
CA ILE A 244 9.45 -0.88 -7.81
C ILE A 244 7.99 -0.54 -7.52
N THR A 245 7.28 -1.45 -6.86
CA THR A 245 5.87 -1.22 -6.52
C THR A 245 5.74 -0.24 -5.33
N ILE A 246 4.53 0.32 -5.12
CA ILE A 246 4.27 1.14 -3.92
C ILE A 246 4.55 0.32 -2.63
N HIS A 247 4.24 -0.99 -2.63
CA HIS A 247 4.61 -1.86 -1.51
C HIS A 247 6.13 -2.12 -1.45
N GLY A 248 6.83 -1.99 -2.57
CA GLY A 248 8.29 -1.98 -2.65
C GLY A 248 8.90 -0.84 -1.83
N LEU A 249 8.29 0.35 -1.78
CA LEU A 249 8.75 1.46 -0.94
C LEU A 249 8.76 1.09 0.56
N ARG A 250 7.76 0.35 1.02
CA ARG A 250 7.77 -0.18 2.39
C ARG A 250 8.89 -1.20 2.61
N ARG A 251 9.20 -2.06 1.62
CA ARG A 251 10.36 -2.96 1.69
C ARG A 251 11.66 -2.16 1.70
N SER A 252 11.73 -1.11 0.88
CA SER A 252 12.88 -0.19 0.86
C SER A 252 13.16 0.41 2.22
N PHE A 253 12.12 0.92 2.93
CA PHE A 253 12.30 1.42 4.29
C PHE A 253 12.95 0.39 5.21
N GLY A 254 12.46 -0.86 5.18
CA GLY A 254 13.04 -1.96 5.97
C GLY A 254 14.50 -2.23 5.62
N SER A 255 14.82 -2.41 4.33
CA SER A 255 16.18 -2.72 3.88
C SER A 255 17.15 -1.54 4.09
N LEU A 256 16.71 -0.31 3.84
CA LEU A 256 17.54 0.89 4.00
C LEU A 256 17.83 1.20 5.47
N SER A 257 16.93 0.82 6.40
CA SER A 257 17.16 0.99 7.83
C SER A 257 18.33 0.18 8.38
N GLU A 258 18.70 -0.93 7.70
CA GLU A 258 19.87 -1.74 8.08
C GLU A 258 21.19 -0.94 7.99
N TRP A 259 21.30 -0.01 7.03
CA TRP A 259 22.47 0.88 6.92
C TRP A 259 22.64 1.81 8.13
N CYS A 260 21.58 2.02 8.89
CA CYS A 260 21.59 2.84 10.11
C CYS A 260 21.81 2.00 11.38
N GLU A 261 22.03 0.69 11.26
CA GLU A 261 22.20 -0.23 12.39
C GLU A 261 21.00 -0.19 13.37
N VAL A 262 19.80 0.02 12.84
CA VAL A 262 18.58 0.14 13.64
C VAL A 262 18.15 -1.23 14.15
N PRO A 263 17.88 -1.40 15.46
CA PRO A 263 17.37 -2.67 15.96
C PRO A 263 16.10 -3.09 15.23
N ALA A 264 16.06 -4.32 14.71
CA ALA A 264 14.95 -4.84 13.90
C ALA A 264 13.57 -4.67 14.53
N GLY A 265 13.46 -4.76 15.86
CA GLY A 265 12.21 -4.52 16.58
C GLY A 265 11.73 -3.06 16.54
N ILE A 266 12.63 -2.07 16.37
CA ILE A 266 12.26 -0.65 16.15
C ILE A 266 11.60 -0.52 14.79
N VAL A 267 12.26 -1.03 13.74
CA VAL A 267 11.75 -1.01 12.37
C VAL A 267 10.41 -1.73 12.27
N ALA A 268 10.31 -2.92 12.89
CA ALA A 268 9.09 -3.70 12.95
C ALA A 268 7.92 -2.91 13.61
N GLN A 269 8.19 -2.21 14.72
CA GLN A 269 7.17 -1.42 15.41
C GLN A 269 6.73 -0.20 14.57
N ILE A 270 7.66 0.53 13.94
CA ILE A 270 7.34 1.64 13.03
C ILE A 270 6.48 1.15 11.88
N GLN A 271 6.86 0.05 11.24
CA GLN A 271 6.12 -0.55 10.14
C GLN A 271 4.79 -1.22 10.58
N GLY A 272 4.59 -1.54 11.86
CA GLY A 272 3.43 -2.29 12.35
C GLY A 272 3.48 -3.76 11.92
N HIS A 273 4.62 -4.41 12.11
CA HIS A 273 4.73 -5.85 12.02
C HIS A 273 4.36 -6.47 13.37
N LYS A 274 3.55 -7.52 13.35
CA LYS A 274 3.26 -8.27 14.58
C LYS A 274 4.51 -8.97 15.08
N PRO A 275 4.87 -8.76 16.35
CA PRO A 275 5.93 -9.55 16.96
C PRO A 275 5.55 -11.02 16.96
N SER A 276 6.47 -11.88 16.49
CA SER A 276 6.27 -13.33 16.52
C SER A 276 6.60 -13.95 17.89
N ALA A 277 7.52 -13.31 18.63
CA ALA A 277 7.94 -13.79 19.94
C ALA A 277 7.09 -13.17 21.06
N THR A 278 6.72 -13.99 22.06
CA THR A 278 5.93 -13.56 23.23
C THR A 278 6.59 -12.41 23.99
N ALA A 279 7.91 -12.44 24.17
CA ALA A 279 8.67 -11.39 24.84
C ALA A 279 8.54 -10.02 24.13
N GLU A 280 8.63 -9.99 22.80
CA GLU A 280 8.44 -8.77 22.02
C GLU A 280 6.99 -8.26 22.12
N LYS A 281 6.02 -9.17 22.11
CA LYS A 281 4.59 -8.83 22.14
C LYS A 281 4.15 -8.22 23.48
N HIS A 282 4.65 -8.73 24.59
CA HIS A 282 4.14 -8.42 25.93
C HIS A 282 5.07 -7.57 26.79
N TYR A 283 6.38 -7.57 26.53
CA TYR A 283 7.37 -6.96 27.42
C TYR A 283 8.23 -5.87 26.81
N ARG A 284 8.16 -5.65 25.49
CA ARG A 284 9.02 -4.68 24.79
C ARG A 284 8.22 -3.63 24.01
N VAL A 285 7.42 -2.85 24.75
CA VAL A 285 6.78 -1.66 24.18
C VAL A 285 7.79 -0.51 24.20
N ARG A 286 8.22 -0.07 23.02
CA ARG A 286 9.20 1.01 22.90
C ARG A 286 8.50 2.36 22.92
N PRO A 287 8.92 3.31 23.79
CA PRO A 287 8.31 4.64 23.85
C PRO A 287 8.55 5.43 22.55
N ILE A 288 7.65 6.36 22.28
CA ILE A 288 7.66 7.15 21.05
C ILE A 288 8.98 7.94 20.86
N ASP A 289 9.62 8.38 21.93
CA ASP A 289 10.85 9.14 21.86
C ASP A 289 12.04 8.28 21.43
N LEU A 290 12.07 7.01 21.84
CA LEU A 290 13.05 6.05 21.34
C LEU A 290 12.82 5.76 19.85
N LEU A 291 11.54 5.57 19.45
CA LEU A 291 11.22 5.43 18.03
C LEU A 291 11.64 6.67 17.23
N ARG A 292 11.44 7.88 17.79
CA ARG A 292 11.79 9.14 17.14
C ARG A 292 13.28 9.26 16.87
N GLN A 293 14.11 8.91 17.85
CA GLN A 293 15.55 8.92 17.69
C GLN A 293 15.98 8.10 16.47
N TRP A 294 15.49 6.88 16.35
CA TRP A 294 15.85 5.97 15.28
C TRP A 294 15.18 6.33 13.95
N HIS A 295 13.93 6.72 13.97
CA HIS A 295 13.20 7.08 12.74
C HIS A 295 13.79 8.33 12.10
N SER A 296 14.17 9.33 12.90
CA SER A 296 14.86 10.53 12.39
C SER A 296 16.25 10.20 11.83
N LYS A 297 16.97 9.23 12.43
CA LYS A 297 18.24 8.75 11.89
C LYS A 297 18.07 8.09 10.53
N ILE A 298 17.03 7.24 10.37
CA ILE A 298 16.71 6.61 9.07
C ILE A 298 16.36 7.67 8.02
N GLU A 299 15.46 8.61 8.35
CA GLU A 299 15.09 9.70 7.45
C GLU A 299 16.30 10.51 7.02
N ALA A 300 17.11 10.95 7.97
CA ALA A 300 18.31 11.75 7.70
C ALA A 300 19.28 11.01 6.76
N TRP A 301 19.53 9.74 7.02
CA TRP A 301 20.40 8.92 6.18
C TRP A 301 19.84 8.75 4.75
N ILE A 302 18.55 8.45 4.61
CA ILE A 302 17.90 8.31 3.29
C ILE A 302 18.02 9.62 2.49
N LEU A 303 17.78 10.76 3.14
CA LEU A 303 17.83 12.08 2.50
C LEU A 303 19.26 12.48 2.13
N ASP A 304 20.24 12.20 2.99
CA ASP A 304 21.66 12.40 2.70
C ASP A 304 22.09 11.63 1.45
N GLN A 305 21.73 10.33 1.36
CA GLN A 305 22.01 9.51 0.18
C GLN A 305 21.26 10.01 -1.08
N ALA A 306 20.14 10.69 -0.91
CA ALA A 306 19.39 11.34 -1.99
C ALA A 306 19.97 12.72 -2.36
N GLY A 307 20.93 13.26 -1.61
CA GLY A 307 21.46 14.61 -1.79
C GLY A 307 20.45 15.70 -1.43
N ILE A 308 19.58 15.44 -0.44
CA ILE A 308 18.55 16.38 0.02
C ILE A 308 18.96 16.92 1.39
N GLU A 309 19.13 18.22 1.48
CA GLU A 309 19.39 18.89 2.76
C GLU A 309 18.14 18.86 3.64
N LEU A 310 18.32 18.53 4.91
CA LEU A 310 17.25 18.63 5.90
C LEU A 310 16.97 20.11 6.19
N PRO A 311 15.69 20.55 6.21
CA PRO A 311 15.38 21.90 6.65
C PRO A 311 15.91 22.12 8.07
N THR A 312 16.65 23.20 8.29
CA THR A 312 17.13 23.60 9.61
C THR A 312 15.93 23.86 10.54
N GLU A 313 16.07 23.52 11.83
CA GLU A 313 14.95 23.70 12.80
C GLU A 313 14.41 25.13 12.88
N GLN A 314 15.17 26.12 12.44
CA GLN A 314 14.78 27.54 12.39
C GLN A 314 13.76 27.84 11.27
N GLU A 315 13.77 27.12 10.16
CA GLU A 315 12.76 27.28 9.08
C GLU A 315 11.44 26.58 9.40
N ALA A 316 11.44 25.69 10.38
CA ALA A 316 10.26 24.93 10.80
C ALA A 316 9.42 25.63 11.89
N ALA A 317 9.89 26.72 12.48
CA ALA A 317 9.15 27.49 13.47
C ALA A 317 8.24 28.50 12.78
N PRO A 318 6.92 28.54 13.11
CA PRO A 318 6.09 29.66 12.68
C PRO A 318 6.64 30.95 13.31
N ALA A 319 6.89 31.95 12.48
CA ALA A 319 7.25 33.27 12.97
C ALA A 319 6.18 33.72 13.99
N LEU A 320 6.57 33.81 15.26
CA LEU A 320 5.76 34.42 16.29
C LEU A 320 5.53 35.89 15.89
N ARG A 321 4.37 36.20 15.32
CA ARG A 321 3.93 37.59 15.23
C ARG A 321 3.61 38.05 16.65
N VAL A 322 4.49 38.81 17.20
CA VAL A 322 4.19 39.64 18.36
C VAL A 322 3.14 40.65 17.87
N VAL A 323 1.89 40.46 18.31
CA VAL A 323 0.84 41.49 18.16
C VAL A 323 1.14 42.53 19.23
N ALA A 324 1.61 43.68 18.80
CA ALA A 324 1.75 44.85 19.64
C ALA A 324 0.39 45.54 19.83
#